data_d7b3958b889cc581d7ba21e8cdca85b3
#
_entry.id   d7b3958b889cc581d7ba21e8cdca85b3
#
_cell.length_a   1.000
_cell.length_b   1.000
_cell.length_c   1.000
_cell.angle_alpha   90.00
_cell.angle_beta   90.00
_cell.angle_gamma   90.00
#
_symmetry.space_group_name_H-M   'P 1'
#
loop_
_entity.id
_entity.type
_entity.pdbx_description
1 polymer ?
#
loop_
_entity_poly.entity_id
_entity_poly.type
_entity_poly.pdbx_seq_one_letter_code
_entity_poly.pdbx_strand_id
1 'polypeptide(L)'
;NEFIQVILNIINNAKDALIQNISDNEDRLIIIKLYQKQNNLVISIKDNAHGVNEKIIDKIFQPYFTTKHKSKGTGIGLFMSNEIITKHMKGKLIVKNSNFTYNKNNYYGAEFIIYLPIKI
;
A
#
# COMPACT_ATOMS: atom_id res chain seq x y z
N ASN A 1 14.31 -8.43 -8.51
CA ASN A 1 13.36 -9.33 -7.91
C ASN A 1 11.98 -8.69 -7.89
N GLU A 2 10.99 -9.40 -8.39
CA GLU A 2 9.63 -8.88 -8.52
C GLU A 2 8.98 -8.53 -7.18
N PHE A 3 9.22 -9.36 -6.17
CA PHE A 3 8.64 -9.10 -4.85
C PHE A 3 9.19 -7.82 -4.24
N ILE A 4 10.48 -7.59 -4.33
CA ILE A 4 11.11 -6.36 -3.85
C ILE A 4 10.51 -5.16 -4.59
N GLN A 5 10.28 -5.29 -5.89
CA GLN A 5 9.68 -4.22 -6.68
C GLN A 5 8.28 -3.87 -6.20
N VAL A 6 7.46 -4.89 -5.86
CA VAL A 6 6.13 -4.66 -5.29
C VAL A 6 6.22 -3.86 -3.98
N ILE A 7 7.10 -4.29 -3.07
CA ILE A 7 7.26 -3.63 -1.79
C ILE A 7 7.71 -2.17 -1.99
N LEU A 8 8.68 -1.94 -2.87
CA LEU A 8 9.16 -0.59 -3.15
C LEU A 8 8.07 0.29 -3.78
N ASN A 9 7.26 -0.26 -4.67
CA ASN A 9 6.15 0.48 -5.27
C ASN A 9 5.15 0.93 -4.20
N ILE A 10 4.79 0.04 -3.28
CA ILE A 10 3.84 0.36 -2.23
C ILE A 10 4.42 1.38 -1.26
N ILE A 11 5.68 1.20 -0.84
CA ILE A 11 6.34 2.13 0.08
C ILE A 11 6.50 3.51 -0.58
N ASN A 12 6.87 3.57 -1.85
CA ASN A 12 7.00 4.84 -2.55
C ASN A 12 5.66 5.57 -2.68
N ASN A 13 4.57 4.83 -2.91
CA ASN A 13 3.24 5.43 -2.92
C ASN A 13 2.88 6.01 -1.55
N ALA A 14 3.18 5.28 -0.48
CA ALA A 14 2.95 5.78 0.88
C ALA A 14 3.79 7.04 1.15
N LYS A 15 5.06 7.02 0.75
CA LYS A 15 5.94 8.17 0.91
C LYS A 15 5.40 9.40 0.17
N ASP A 16 4.98 9.22 -1.07
CA ASP A 16 4.46 10.34 -1.87
C ASP A 16 3.19 10.92 -1.25
N ALA A 17 2.29 10.05 -0.77
CA ALA A 17 1.06 10.49 -0.11
C ALA A 17 1.37 11.25 1.19
N LEU A 18 2.34 10.79 1.96
CA LEU A 18 2.77 11.46 3.19
C LEU A 18 3.34 12.84 2.92
N ILE A 19 4.19 12.96 1.91
CA ILE A 19 4.77 14.25 1.53
C ILE A 19 3.68 15.21 1.07
N GLN A 20 2.69 14.71 0.36
CA GLN A 20 1.60 15.53 -0.16
C GLN A 20 0.63 15.99 0.92
N ASN A 21 0.30 15.11 1.88
CA ASN A 21 -0.83 15.30 2.79
C ASN A 21 -0.44 15.63 4.22
N ILE A 22 0.77 15.34 4.66
CA ILE A 22 1.21 15.54 6.03
C ILE A 22 2.37 16.53 6.04
N SER A 23 2.23 17.57 6.86
CA SER A 23 3.25 18.59 7.02
C SER A 23 4.56 17.98 7.52
N ASP A 24 5.70 18.54 7.13
CA ASP A 24 7.02 18.03 7.54
C ASP A 24 7.31 18.21 9.03
N ASN A 25 6.54 19.04 9.73
CA ASN A 25 6.65 19.18 11.19
C ASN A 25 5.68 18.26 11.94
N GLU A 26 4.92 17.42 11.23
CA GLU A 26 4.06 16.41 11.83
C GLU A 26 4.63 15.03 11.58
N ASP A 27 4.19 14.04 12.35
CA ASP A 27 4.66 12.67 12.19
C ASP A 27 4.20 12.11 10.85
N ARG A 28 5.14 11.60 10.07
CA ARG A 28 4.91 10.85 8.85
C ARG A 28 5.30 9.42 9.14
N LEU A 29 4.31 8.51 9.13
CA LEU A 29 4.52 7.13 9.56
C LEU A 29 4.25 6.15 8.44
N ILE A 30 5.13 5.17 8.31
CA ILE A 30 4.89 3.94 7.54
C ILE A 30 5.15 2.79 8.50
N ILE A 31 4.11 1.98 8.73
CA ILE A 31 4.20 0.84 9.64
C ILE A 31 4.03 -0.44 8.84
N ILE A 32 5.03 -1.31 8.94
CA ILE A 32 5.04 -2.58 8.22
C ILE A 32 4.93 -3.70 9.25
N LYS A 33 3.93 -4.58 9.03
CA LYS A 33 3.75 -5.78 9.84
C LYS A 33 3.87 -7.01 8.96
N LEU A 34 4.52 -8.03 9.50
CA LEU A 34 4.67 -9.32 8.84
C LEU A 34 4.20 -10.38 9.81
N TYR A 35 3.22 -11.18 9.40
CA TYR A 35 2.70 -12.23 10.26
C TYR A 35 2.09 -13.35 9.42
N GLN A 36 1.87 -14.49 10.07
CA GLN A 36 1.21 -15.63 9.44
C GLN A 36 -0.23 -15.69 9.91
N LYS A 37 -1.14 -15.90 8.97
CA LYS A 37 -2.56 -16.10 9.27
C LYS A 37 -3.04 -17.29 8.46
N GLN A 38 -3.43 -18.38 9.14
CA GLN A 38 -3.78 -19.63 8.48
C GLN A 38 -2.62 -20.08 7.58
N ASN A 39 -2.86 -20.36 6.31
CA ASN A 39 -1.84 -20.80 5.38
C ASN A 39 -1.26 -19.66 4.53
N ASN A 40 -1.36 -18.43 5.03
CA ASN A 40 -0.85 -17.26 4.31
C ASN A 40 0.19 -16.52 5.13
N LEU A 41 1.20 -16.04 4.44
CA LEU A 41 2.05 -14.97 4.94
C LEU A 41 1.34 -13.65 4.63
N VAL A 42 1.20 -12.79 5.62
CA VAL A 42 0.51 -11.52 5.47
C VAL A 42 1.50 -10.38 5.70
N ILE A 43 1.54 -9.45 4.76
CA ILE A 43 2.38 -8.26 4.86
C ILE A 43 1.45 -7.06 4.79
N SER A 44 1.42 -6.28 5.86
CA SER A 44 0.59 -5.07 5.96
C SER A 44 1.49 -3.85 5.94
N ILE A 45 1.20 -2.89 5.07
CA ILE A 45 1.93 -1.63 4.95
C ILE A 45 0.92 -0.50 5.13
N LYS A 46 1.00 0.18 6.27
CA LYS A 46 0.10 1.28 6.65
C LYS A 46 0.83 2.61 6.59
N ASP A 47 0.12 3.65 6.17
CA ASP A 47 0.59 5.02 6.31
C ASP A 47 -0.46 5.86 7.06
N ASN A 48 -0.09 7.08 7.45
CA ASN A 48 -1.02 8.01 8.09
C ASN A 48 -1.34 9.20 7.19
N ALA A 49 -1.39 8.99 5.89
CA ALA A 49 -1.57 10.07 4.91
C ALA A 49 -3.04 10.38 4.59
N HIS A 50 -3.95 10.13 5.52
CA HIS A 50 -5.39 10.41 5.47
C HIS A 50 -6.20 9.47 4.58
N GLY A 51 -5.58 8.39 4.08
CA GLY A 51 -6.30 7.35 3.34
C GLY A 51 -6.53 7.68 1.88
N VAL A 52 -7.17 6.73 1.19
CA VAL A 52 -7.55 6.87 -0.22
C VAL A 52 -9.01 7.27 -0.28
N ASN A 53 -9.33 8.22 -1.16
CA ASN A 53 -10.72 8.65 -1.36
C ASN A 53 -11.57 7.43 -1.73
N GLU A 54 -12.69 7.25 -1.01
CA GLU A 54 -13.58 6.10 -1.21
C GLU A 54 -14.16 6.03 -2.64
N LYS A 55 -14.25 7.16 -3.33
CA LYS A 55 -14.75 7.22 -4.71
C LYS A 55 -13.78 6.61 -5.71
N ILE A 56 -12.50 6.50 -5.36
CA ILE A 56 -11.46 6.01 -6.28
C ILE A 56 -10.75 4.76 -5.80
N ILE A 57 -10.99 4.32 -4.56
CA ILE A 57 -10.24 3.22 -3.96
C ILE A 57 -10.33 1.93 -4.79
N ASP A 58 -11.47 1.69 -5.44
CA ASP A 58 -11.66 0.53 -6.30
C ASP A 58 -10.90 0.61 -7.63
N LYS A 59 -10.38 1.79 -7.96
CA LYS A 59 -9.75 2.05 -9.25
C LYS A 59 -8.23 2.10 -9.20
N ILE A 60 -7.64 2.09 -8.00
CA ILE A 60 -6.20 2.38 -7.87
C ILE A 60 -5.29 1.29 -8.44
N PHE A 61 -5.83 0.08 -8.66
CA PHE A 61 -5.09 -1.00 -9.31
C PHE A 61 -5.31 -1.07 -10.83
N GLN A 62 -6.14 -0.19 -11.39
CA GLN A 62 -6.33 -0.14 -12.84
C GLN A 62 -5.10 0.45 -13.52
N PRO A 63 -4.75 -0.04 -14.73
CA PRO A 63 -3.59 0.52 -15.44
C PRO A 63 -3.84 1.98 -15.80
N TYR A 64 -2.78 2.77 -15.66
CA TYR A 64 -2.75 4.21 -15.97
C TYR A 64 -3.62 5.07 -15.07
N PHE A 65 -4.23 4.51 -14.01
CA PHE A 65 -4.94 5.32 -13.04
C PHE A 65 -3.95 5.95 -12.08
N THR A 66 -4.00 7.28 -11.94
CA THR A 66 -3.16 8.00 -10.98
C THR A 66 -3.80 9.33 -10.63
N THR A 67 -3.63 9.75 -9.38
CA THR A 67 -3.99 11.09 -8.90
C THR A 67 -2.77 12.02 -8.89
N LYS A 68 -1.58 11.48 -9.23
CA LYS A 68 -0.34 12.25 -9.27
C LYS A 68 -0.26 13.06 -10.55
N HIS A 69 0.52 14.12 -10.52
CA HIS A 69 0.85 14.86 -11.73
C HIS A 69 1.53 13.93 -12.74
N LYS A 70 1.25 14.14 -14.04
CA LYS A 70 1.75 13.26 -15.11
C LYS A 70 3.27 13.06 -15.08
N SER A 71 4.03 14.05 -14.62
CA SER A 71 5.49 13.96 -14.51
C SER A 71 5.95 13.12 -13.33
N LYS A 72 5.06 12.77 -12.39
CA LYS A 72 5.42 12.08 -11.15
C LYS A 72 4.80 10.71 -10.98
N GLY A 73 3.90 10.31 -11.89
CA GLY A 73 3.27 9.01 -11.78
C GLY A 73 2.63 8.57 -13.08
N THR A 74 2.83 7.31 -13.45
CA THR A 74 2.31 6.75 -14.69
C THR A 74 1.02 5.95 -14.49
N GLY A 75 0.68 5.64 -13.24
CA GLY A 75 -0.46 4.76 -12.93
C GLY A 75 -0.20 3.30 -13.24
N ILE A 76 1.07 2.90 -13.42
CA ILE A 76 1.44 1.53 -13.74
C ILE A 76 1.93 0.75 -12.51
N GLY A 77 2.53 1.44 -11.53
CA GLY A 77 3.16 0.77 -10.39
C GLY A 77 2.23 -0.16 -9.64
N LEU A 78 1.07 0.33 -9.19
CA LEU A 78 0.11 -0.50 -8.45
C LEU A 78 -0.52 -1.57 -9.34
N PHE A 79 -0.80 -1.25 -10.60
CA PHE A 79 -1.29 -2.25 -11.55
C PHE A 79 -0.30 -3.41 -11.68
N MET A 80 0.97 -3.12 -11.92
CA MET A 80 2.00 -4.15 -12.06
C MET A 80 2.20 -4.92 -10.75
N SER A 81 2.16 -4.23 -9.61
CA SER A 81 2.26 -4.89 -8.31
C SER A 81 1.15 -5.92 -8.11
N ASN A 82 -0.08 -5.55 -8.47
CA ASN A 82 -1.21 -6.47 -8.37
C ASN A 82 -1.04 -7.66 -9.31
N GLU A 83 -0.57 -7.43 -10.54
CA GLU A 83 -0.30 -8.51 -11.49
C GLU A 83 0.77 -9.47 -10.98
N ILE A 84 1.84 -8.96 -10.39
CA ILE A 84 2.90 -9.80 -9.83
C ILE A 84 2.36 -10.64 -8.68
N ILE A 85 1.67 -10.02 -7.73
CA ILE A 85 1.16 -10.74 -6.57
C ILE A 85 0.12 -11.79 -6.97
N THR A 86 -0.81 -11.44 -7.84
CA THR A 86 -1.91 -12.37 -8.19
C THR A 86 -1.50 -13.43 -9.18
N LYS A 87 -0.80 -13.06 -10.24
CA LYS A 87 -0.50 -14.00 -11.34
C LYS A 87 0.80 -14.74 -11.16
N HIS A 88 1.85 -14.07 -10.68
CA HIS A 88 3.16 -14.70 -10.55
C HIS A 88 3.33 -15.38 -9.20
N MET A 89 2.79 -14.80 -8.11
CA MET A 89 2.98 -15.31 -6.76
C MET A 89 1.74 -16.01 -6.20
N LYS A 90 0.64 -16.03 -6.95
CA LYS A 90 -0.61 -16.72 -6.59
C LYS A 90 -1.20 -16.21 -5.27
N GLY A 91 -0.95 -14.96 -4.96
CA GLY A 91 -1.45 -14.31 -3.75
C GLY A 91 -2.58 -13.34 -4.03
N LYS A 92 -2.74 -12.40 -3.10
CA LYS A 92 -3.78 -11.37 -3.18
C LYS A 92 -3.22 -10.07 -2.64
N LEU A 93 -3.56 -8.97 -3.30
CA LEU A 93 -3.21 -7.61 -2.87
C LEU A 93 -4.50 -6.83 -2.72
N ILE A 94 -4.72 -6.27 -1.53
CA ILE A 94 -5.88 -5.42 -1.27
C ILE A 94 -5.44 -4.09 -0.67
N VAL A 95 -6.33 -3.10 -0.74
CA VAL A 95 -6.16 -1.81 -0.08
C VAL A 95 -7.42 -1.50 0.70
N LYS A 96 -7.25 -0.90 1.86
CA LYS A 96 -8.37 -0.36 2.65
C LYS A 96 -7.87 0.85 3.42
N ASN A 97 -8.79 1.69 3.86
CA ASN A 97 -8.47 2.73 4.82
C ASN A 97 -8.59 2.16 6.23
N SER A 98 -7.70 2.56 7.12
CA SER A 98 -7.72 2.04 8.48
C SER A 98 -7.30 3.08 9.49
N ASN A 99 -7.82 2.92 10.70
CA ASN A 99 -7.37 3.64 11.89
C ASN A 99 -6.36 2.78 12.61
N PHE A 100 -5.35 3.40 13.19
CA PHE A 100 -4.39 2.67 14.02
C PHE A 100 -3.81 3.59 15.09
N THR A 101 -3.23 2.98 16.11
CA THR A 101 -2.61 3.69 17.23
C THR A 101 -1.12 3.44 17.23
N TYR A 102 -0.35 4.51 17.39
CA TYR A 102 1.10 4.41 17.54
C TYR A 102 1.55 5.44 18.56
N ASN A 103 2.35 5.02 19.55
CA ASN A 103 2.80 5.89 20.64
C ASN A 103 1.65 6.67 21.28
N LYS A 104 0.53 5.97 21.57
CA LYS A 104 -0.66 6.52 22.21
C LYS A 104 -1.42 7.54 21.39
N ASN A 105 -1.03 7.79 20.14
CA ASN A 105 -1.73 8.68 19.23
C ASN A 105 -2.51 7.88 18.20
N ASN A 106 -3.64 8.41 17.78
CA ASN A 106 -4.50 7.80 16.77
C ASN A 106 -4.19 8.39 15.40
N TYR A 107 -4.10 7.51 14.40
CA TYR A 107 -3.80 7.89 13.03
C TYR A 107 -4.78 7.24 12.08
N TYR A 108 -4.88 7.78 10.87
CA TYR A 108 -5.74 7.26 9.81
C TYR A 108 -5.00 7.30 8.49
N GLY A 109 -5.09 6.24 7.72
CA GLY A 109 -4.44 6.21 6.42
C GLY A 109 -4.81 4.98 5.61
N ALA A 110 -4.04 4.77 4.55
CA ALA A 110 -4.21 3.61 3.69
C ALA A 110 -3.43 2.43 4.25
N GLU A 111 -4.01 1.25 4.11
CA GLU A 111 -3.34 0.00 4.45
C GLU A 111 -3.35 -0.90 3.22
N PHE A 112 -2.17 -1.23 2.71
CA PHE A 112 -2.00 -2.22 1.65
C PHE A 112 -1.66 -3.55 2.29
N ILE A 113 -2.36 -4.61 1.92
CA ILE A 113 -2.17 -5.93 2.52
C ILE A 113 -1.90 -6.95 1.41
N ILE A 114 -0.78 -7.65 1.56
CA ILE A 114 -0.38 -8.71 0.65
C ILE A 114 -0.58 -10.04 1.36
N TYR A 115 -1.29 -10.95 0.71
CA TYR A 115 -1.46 -12.33 1.17
C TYR A 115 -0.69 -13.24 0.22
N LEU A 116 0.24 -14.04 0.76
CA LEU A 116 1.01 -14.99 -0.03
C LEU A 116 0.78 -16.40 0.53
N PRO A 117 0.43 -17.37 -0.32
CA PRO A 117 0.25 -18.74 0.17
C PRO A 117 1.57 -19.32 0.63
N ILE A 118 1.55 -20.02 1.76
CA ILE A 118 2.70 -20.73 2.30
C ILE A 118 2.60 -22.18 1.85
N LYS A 119 3.64 -22.63 1.16
CA LYS A 119 3.73 -24.04 0.78
C LYS A 119 4.51 -24.77 1.85
N ILE A 120 3.90 -25.79 2.38
CA ILE A 120 4.51 -26.63 3.41
C ILE A 120 4.91 -27.95 2.76
#